data_d55b7eedd8ddc52322738cc9cfbd123d
#
_entry.id   d55b7eedd8ddc52322738cc9cfbd123d
#
_cell.length_a   1.000
_cell.length_b   1.000
_cell.length_c   1.000
_cell.angle_alpha   90.00
_cell.angle_beta   90.00
_cell.angle_gamma   90.00
#
_symmetry.space_group_name_H-M   'P 1'
#
loop_
_entity.id
_entity.type
_entity.pdbx_description
1 polymer ?
#
loop_
_entity_poly.entity_id
_entity_poly.type
_entity_poly.pdbx_seq_one_letter_code
_entity_poly.pdbx_strand_id
1 'polypeptide(L)'
;NEDGYNNVIGTDGLFTFSKYWKFEYELFLNYSKEVIADWIDSDERFSDFTVALDGESFNGSALYSTLRRDTENWSTRIRYFDISPEFRSDLGFIVENNLKRISFFQGYTNYLNKELIKRLSLSSRYELEYDYSNNYTDSKIEGYFTSASVLDSTFLYNYEYNFLNSYL
;
A
#
# COMPACT_ATOMS: atom_id res chain seq x y z
N ASN A 1 22.75 -28.21 14.35
CA ASN A 1 21.77 -27.14 14.08
C ASN A 1 22.41 -26.19 13.08
N GLU A 2 21.93 -26.16 11.86
CA GLU A 2 22.29 -25.07 10.95
C GLU A 2 21.50 -23.83 11.39
N ASP A 3 22.23 -22.76 11.71
CA ASP A 3 21.61 -21.51 12.14
C ASP A 3 20.95 -20.85 10.95
N GLY A 4 19.65 -20.58 11.06
CA GLY A 4 18.92 -19.74 10.11
C GLY A 4 19.29 -18.27 10.31
N TYR A 5 19.03 -17.46 9.29
CA TYR A 5 19.17 -16.01 9.37
C TYR A 5 18.13 -15.30 8.50
N ASN A 6 17.80 -14.10 8.88
CA ASN A 6 17.03 -13.16 8.07
C ASN A 6 17.76 -11.81 8.09
N ASN A 7 18.31 -11.42 6.96
CA ASN A 7 18.98 -10.14 6.78
C ASN A 7 18.12 -9.24 5.88
N VAL A 8 17.78 -8.07 6.36
CA VAL A 8 17.04 -7.06 5.61
C VAL A 8 17.92 -5.83 5.41
N ILE A 9 18.03 -5.39 4.15
CA ILE A 9 18.73 -4.17 3.78
C ILE A 9 17.71 -3.25 3.11
N GLY A 10 17.68 -1.99 3.53
CA GLY A 10 16.75 -1.01 2.99
C GLY A 10 17.41 0.30 2.61
N THR A 11 16.75 1.02 1.73
CA THR A 11 17.03 2.41 1.38
C THR A 11 15.74 3.16 1.19
N ASP A 12 15.71 4.40 1.62
CA ASP A 12 14.60 5.31 1.47
C ASP A 12 15.04 6.66 0.93
N GLY A 13 14.10 7.44 0.45
CA GLY A 13 14.41 8.78 0.00
C GLY A 13 13.18 9.63 -0.24
N LEU A 14 13.38 10.94 -0.06
CA LEU A 14 12.38 11.97 -0.31
C LEU A 14 12.95 13.03 -1.26
N PHE A 15 12.33 13.17 -2.43
CA PHE A 15 12.66 14.20 -3.43
C PHE A 15 11.57 15.26 -3.47
N THR A 16 11.97 16.52 -3.33
CA THR A 16 11.08 17.67 -3.48
C THR A 16 11.43 18.39 -4.79
N PHE A 17 10.62 18.18 -5.84
CA PHE A 17 10.87 18.75 -7.16
C PHE A 17 10.45 20.23 -7.27
N SER A 18 9.47 20.62 -6.45
CA SER A 18 8.99 21.99 -6.39
C SER A 18 8.24 22.23 -5.08
N LYS A 19 7.73 23.45 -4.88
CA LYS A 19 6.86 23.77 -3.74
C LYS A 19 5.70 22.77 -3.54
N TYR A 20 5.23 22.15 -4.61
CA TYR A 20 4.02 21.35 -4.60
C TYR A 20 4.23 19.86 -4.77
N TRP A 21 5.32 19.43 -5.42
CA TRP A 21 5.55 18.04 -5.78
C TRP A 21 6.62 17.39 -4.91
N LYS A 22 6.28 16.22 -4.38
CA LYS A 22 7.18 15.37 -3.61
C LYS A 22 7.08 13.93 -4.10
N PHE A 23 8.22 13.27 -4.16
CA PHE A 23 8.32 11.84 -4.41
C PHE A 23 9.05 11.18 -3.25
N GLU A 24 8.48 10.14 -2.71
CA GLU A 24 9.01 9.36 -1.60
C GLU A 24 9.09 7.90 -2.05
N TYR A 25 10.14 7.20 -1.65
CA TYR A 25 10.29 5.78 -1.87
C TYR A 25 10.97 5.10 -0.70
N GLU A 26 10.64 3.83 -0.52
CA GLU A 26 11.29 2.90 0.39
C GLU A 26 11.48 1.59 -0.36
N LEU A 27 12.69 1.06 -0.36
CA LEU A 27 13.05 -0.21 -0.97
C LEU A 27 13.74 -1.09 0.06
N PHE A 28 13.25 -2.31 0.22
CA PHE A 28 13.84 -3.32 1.09
C PHE A 28 14.13 -4.58 0.31
N LEU A 29 15.25 -5.20 0.63
CA LEU A 29 15.65 -6.51 0.14
C LEU A 29 15.92 -7.40 1.33
N ASN A 30 15.40 -8.62 1.34
CA ASN A 30 15.74 -9.61 2.33
C ASN A 30 16.52 -10.77 1.72
N TYR A 31 17.40 -11.32 2.55
CA TYR A 31 18.13 -12.55 2.31
C TYR A 31 17.88 -13.44 3.52
N SER A 32 17.15 -14.52 3.29
CA SER A 32 16.71 -15.43 4.35
C SER A 32 17.24 -16.83 4.13
N LYS A 33 17.64 -17.49 5.21
CA LYS A 33 17.83 -18.93 5.29
C LYS A 33 17.06 -19.42 6.50
N GLU A 34 16.23 -20.40 6.30
CA GLU A 34 15.45 -20.99 7.38
C GLU A 34 16.29 -21.93 8.27
N VAL A 35 15.86 -22.06 9.51
CA VAL A 35 16.36 -23.14 10.37
C VAL A 35 15.71 -24.45 9.94
N ILE A 36 16.40 -25.56 10.17
CA ILE A 36 15.79 -26.87 10.01
C ILE A 36 15.06 -27.23 11.31
N ALA A 37 13.75 -27.39 11.22
CA ALA A 37 12.90 -27.73 12.37
C ALA A 37 11.88 -28.81 11.99
N ASP A 38 12.19 -30.06 12.30
CA ASP A 38 11.43 -31.27 11.95
C ASP A 38 9.97 -31.29 12.49
N TRP A 39 9.61 -30.38 13.36
CA TRP A 39 8.28 -30.28 13.97
C TRP A 39 7.32 -29.34 13.23
N ILE A 40 7.79 -28.62 12.21
CA ILE A 40 6.96 -27.82 11.30
C ILE A 40 7.06 -28.48 9.92
N ASP A 41 6.05 -29.27 9.60
CA ASP A 41 5.86 -29.89 8.30
C ASP A 41 4.59 -29.29 7.65
N SER A 42 4.73 -28.76 6.44
CA SER A 42 3.65 -28.15 5.69
C SER A 42 3.88 -28.27 4.19
N ASP A 43 2.87 -28.72 3.47
CA ASP A 43 2.85 -28.71 1.99
C ASP A 43 2.43 -27.36 1.40
N GLU A 44 2.09 -26.38 2.25
CA GLU A 44 1.72 -25.03 1.81
C GLU A 44 2.93 -24.32 1.21
N ARG A 45 2.71 -23.63 0.12
CA ARG A 45 3.77 -22.95 -0.65
C ARG A 45 3.55 -21.47 -0.78
N PHE A 46 4.67 -20.75 -0.83
CA PHE A 46 4.74 -19.37 -1.28
C PHE A 46 5.77 -19.28 -2.42
N SER A 47 5.32 -18.95 -3.64
CA SER A 47 6.15 -19.06 -4.84
C SER A 47 6.69 -20.50 -5.02
N ASP A 48 7.99 -20.66 -5.16
CA ASP A 48 8.67 -21.95 -5.34
C ASP A 48 9.07 -22.63 -4.01
N PHE A 49 8.87 -21.97 -2.86
CA PHE A 49 9.28 -22.38 -1.53
C PHE A 49 8.13 -22.95 -0.71
N THR A 50 8.47 -23.67 0.36
CA THR A 50 7.49 -24.21 1.30
C THR A 50 7.36 -23.35 2.56
N VAL A 51 6.27 -23.49 3.29
CA VAL A 51 6.10 -22.88 4.62
C VAL A 51 6.76 -23.72 5.71
N ALA A 52 7.18 -24.94 5.38
CA ALA A 52 7.95 -25.79 6.27
C ALA A 52 9.31 -25.16 6.60
N LEU A 53 9.83 -25.42 7.80
CA LEU A 53 11.18 -24.99 8.19
C LEU A 53 12.19 -26.08 7.83
N ASP A 54 12.51 -26.20 6.56
CA ASP A 54 13.35 -27.27 5.99
C ASP A 54 14.75 -26.80 5.56
N GLY A 55 15.09 -25.54 5.87
CA GLY A 55 16.40 -24.95 5.60
C GLY A 55 16.51 -24.29 4.24
N GLU A 56 15.42 -24.01 3.57
CA GLU A 56 15.37 -23.28 2.30
C GLU A 56 15.98 -21.87 2.42
N SER A 57 16.52 -21.39 1.30
CA SER A 57 17.07 -20.05 1.20
C SER A 57 16.37 -19.28 0.11
N PHE A 58 15.90 -18.08 0.42
CA PHE A 58 15.15 -17.26 -0.52
C PHE A 58 15.47 -15.77 -0.36
N ASN A 59 15.18 -15.02 -1.40
CA ASN A 59 15.38 -13.59 -1.47
C ASN A 59 14.06 -12.94 -1.87
N GLY A 60 13.70 -11.87 -1.18
CA GLY A 60 12.50 -11.12 -1.48
C GLY A 60 12.78 -9.63 -1.55
N SER A 61 11.80 -8.90 -2.04
CA SER A 61 11.84 -7.44 -2.13
C SER A 61 10.52 -6.82 -1.73
N ALA A 62 10.59 -5.62 -1.14
CA ALA A 62 9.44 -4.77 -0.90
C ALA A 62 9.76 -3.35 -1.37
N LEU A 63 8.88 -2.79 -2.19
CA LEU A 63 8.94 -1.43 -2.68
C LEU A 63 7.66 -0.68 -2.30
N TYR A 64 7.84 0.46 -1.67
CA TYR A 64 6.81 1.48 -1.51
C TYR A 64 7.23 2.74 -2.25
N SER A 65 6.33 3.36 -2.98
CA SER A 65 6.56 4.68 -3.54
C SER A 65 5.31 5.54 -3.54
N THR A 66 5.49 6.84 -3.35
CA THR A 66 4.43 7.84 -3.38
C THR A 66 4.86 9.06 -4.16
N LEU A 67 4.08 9.41 -5.17
CA LEU A 67 4.15 10.73 -5.81
C LEU A 67 2.98 11.58 -5.30
N ARG A 68 3.29 12.73 -4.70
CA ARG A 68 2.31 13.63 -4.11
C ARG A 68 2.42 15.04 -4.66
N ARG A 69 1.27 15.63 -4.94
CA ARG A 69 1.14 17.05 -5.25
C ARG A 69 0.11 17.66 -4.31
N ASP A 70 0.51 18.68 -3.55
CA ASP A 70 -0.37 19.42 -2.67
C ASP A 70 -0.30 20.92 -3.03
N THR A 71 -1.43 21.50 -3.34
CA THR A 71 -1.64 22.93 -3.56
C THR A 71 -2.70 23.44 -2.58
N GLU A 72 -3.02 24.70 -2.62
CA GLU A 72 -4.06 25.29 -1.76
C GLU A 72 -5.42 24.58 -1.90
N ASN A 73 -5.78 24.24 -3.13
CA ASN A 73 -7.10 23.66 -3.44
C ASN A 73 -7.05 22.21 -3.90
N TRP A 74 -5.92 21.74 -4.46
CA TRP A 74 -5.80 20.42 -5.07
C TRP A 74 -4.78 19.56 -4.35
N SER A 75 -5.18 18.31 -4.07
CA SER A 75 -4.30 17.25 -3.59
C SER A 75 -4.37 16.06 -4.53
N THR A 76 -3.22 15.61 -5.02
CA THR A 76 -3.10 14.42 -5.87
C THR A 76 -2.08 13.49 -5.25
N ARG A 77 -2.38 12.19 -5.21
CA ARG A 77 -1.45 11.18 -4.69
C ARG A 77 -1.53 9.93 -5.54
N ILE A 78 -0.38 9.45 -5.97
CA ILE A 78 -0.21 8.14 -6.60
C ILE A 78 0.68 7.33 -5.68
N ARG A 79 0.24 6.12 -5.31
CA ARG A 79 1.02 5.19 -4.49
C ARG A 79 1.19 3.88 -5.25
N TYR A 80 2.34 3.30 -5.08
CA TYR A 80 2.65 1.97 -5.57
C TYR A 80 3.29 1.15 -4.47
N PHE A 81 2.75 -0.04 -4.25
CA PHE A 81 3.29 -1.07 -3.37
C PHE A 81 3.63 -2.28 -4.22
N ASP A 82 4.74 -2.90 -3.93
CA ASP A 82 5.18 -4.12 -4.58
C ASP A 82 5.93 -4.95 -3.52
N ILE A 83 5.33 -6.04 -3.08
CA ILE A 83 5.89 -6.91 -2.03
C ILE A 83 5.91 -8.33 -2.57
N SER A 84 7.11 -8.84 -2.83
CA SER A 84 7.26 -10.20 -3.36
C SER A 84 6.77 -11.26 -2.37
N PRO A 85 6.32 -12.43 -2.85
CA PRO A 85 5.88 -13.51 -1.98
C PRO A 85 6.99 -14.01 -1.05
N GLU A 86 8.26 -13.89 -1.45
CA GLU A 86 9.44 -14.30 -0.68
C GLU A 86 9.92 -13.22 0.31
N PHE A 87 9.28 -12.04 0.32
CA PHE A 87 9.71 -10.98 1.23
C PHE A 87 9.30 -11.32 2.66
N ARG A 88 10.33 -11.37 3.54
CA ARG A 88 10.19 -11.67 4.96
C ARG A 88 11.03 -10.72 5.80
N SER A 89 10.47 -10.24 6.89
CA SER A 89 11.15 -9.44 7.89
C SER A 89 10.76 -9.93 9.27
N ASP A 90 11.60 -10.75 9.88
CA ASP A 90 11.31 -11.41 11.18
C ASP A 90 11.25 -10.41 12.35
N LEU A 91 11.89 -9.25 12.21
CA LEU A 91 11.86 -8.15 13.18
C LEU A 91 10.86 -7.05 12.83
N GLY A 92 10.26 -7.12 11.66
CA GLY A 92 9.27 -6.16 11.15
C GLY A 92 7.87 -6.76 11.10
N PHE A 93 6.85 -5.90 11.16
CA PHE A 93 5.47 -6.33 11.00
C PHE A 93 5.06 -6.17 9.54
N ILE A 94 5.00 -7.28 8.80
CA ILE A 94 4.48 -7.34 7.45
C ILE A 94 3.18 -8.14 7.50
N VAL A 95 2.08 -7.47 7.17
CA VAL A 95 0.74 -8.04 7.24
C VAL A 95 0.44 -8.91 6.04
N GLU A 96 1.03 -8.59 4.89
CA GLU A 96 0.68 -9.15 3.60
C GLU A 96 1.86 -9.10 2.64
N ASN A 97 2.11 -10.18 1.94
CA ASN A 97 3.07 -10.29 0.83
C ASN A 97 2.35 -10.79 -0.42
N ASN A 98 3.09 -11.07 -1.51
CA ASN A 98 2.54 -11.48 -2.80
C ASN A 98 1.56 -10.42 -3.37
N LEU A 99 1.95 -9.15 -3.29
CA LEU A 99 1.05 -8.03 -3.52
C LEU A 99 1.68 -6.98 -4.43
N LYS A 100 0.95 -6.58 -5.47
CA LYS A 100 1.19 -5.37 -6.26
C LYS A 100 -0.06 -4.50 -6.19
N ARG A 101 0.05 -3.34 -5.57
CA ARG A 101 -1.08 -2.42 -5.39
C ARG A 101 -0.73 -1.05 -5.94
N ILE A 102 -1.60 -0.51 -6.80
CA ILE A 102 -1.53 0.88 -7.25
C ILE A 102 -2.76 1.62 -6.76
N SER A 103 -2.58 2.78 -6.16
CA SER A 103 -3.69 3.64 -5.77
C SER A 103 -3.50 5.07 -6.29
N PHE A 104 -4.60 5.66 -6.73
CA PHE A 104 -4.70 7.04 -7.17
C PHE A 104 -5.73 7.77 -6.31
N PHE A 105 -5.33 8.90 -5.76
CA PHE A 105 -6.20 9.80 -5.01
C PHE A 105 -6.19 11.18 -5.65
N GLN A 106 -7.37 11.76 -5.78
CA GLN A 106 -7.57 13.15 -6.19
C GLN A 106 -8.55 13.84 -5.25
N GLY A 107 -8.12 14.95 -4.67
CA GLY A 107 -8.95 15.81 -3.82
C GLY A 107 -8.98 17.23 -4.33
N TYR A 108 -10.13 17.88 -4.20
CA TYR A 108 -10.33 19.31 -4.42
C TYR A 108 -11.06 19.91 -3.23
N THR A 109 -10.52 21.00 -2.71
CA THR A 109 -11.14 21.76 -1.62
C THR A 109 -11.25 23.21 -2.01
N ASN A 110 -12.45 23.76 -1.92
CA ASN A 110 -12.71 25.18 -2.13
C ASN A 110 -13.13 25.85 -0.82
N TYR A 111 -12.43 26.90 -0.48
CA TYR A 111 -12.74 27.73 0.68
C TYR A 111 -13.65 28.87 0.23
N LEU A 112 -14.91 28.81 0.66
CA LEU A 112 -15.94 29.75 0.31
C LEU A 112 -16.06 30.77 1.45
N ASN A 113 -15.88 32.05 1.13
CA ASN A 113 -16.02 33.14 2.11
C ASN A 113 -17.51 33.56 2.24
N LYS A 114 -18.39 32.57 2.46
CA LYS A 114 -19.84 32.74 2.59
C LYS A 114 -20.31 32.40 3.98
N GLU A 115 -21.35 33.05 4.46
CA GLU A 115 -21.87 32.88 5.82
C GLU A 115 -22.36 31.46 6.11
N LEU A 116 -22.94 30.77 5.14
CA LEU A 116 -23.52 29.44 5.34
C LEU A 116 -22.58 28.26 5.03
N ILE A 117 -21.67 28.42 4.06
CA ILE A 117 -20.74 27.37 3.65
C ILE A 117 -19.34 27.93 3.59
N LYS A 118 -18.46 27.48 4.47
CA LYS A 118 -17.06 27.92 4.53
C LYS A 118 -16.12 27.06 3.69
N ARG A 119 -16.43 25.78 3.55
CA ARG A 119 -15.57 24.83 2.85
C ARG A 119 -16.42 23.80 2.11
N LEU A 120 -16.01 23.50 0.88
CA LEU A 120 -16.54 22.42 0.06
C LEU A 120 -15.38 21.53 -0.36
N SER A 121 -15.45 20.25 -0.10
CA SER A 121 -14.42 19.29 -0.48
C SER A 121 -15.03 18.13 -1.25
N LEU A 122 -14.35 17.74 -2.34
CA LEU A 122 -14.67 16.58 -3.14
C LEU A 122 -13.39 15.76 -3.30
N SER A 123 -13.44 14.46 -3.07
CA SER A 123 -12.30 13.59 -3.31
C SER A 123 -12.73 12.23 -3.83
N SER A 124 -11.83 11.59 -4.54
CA SER A 124 -11.98 10.23 -5.04
C SER A 124 -10.68 9.44 -4.85
N ARG A 125 -10.81 8.15 -4.63
CA ARG A 125 -9.71 7.20 -4.57
C ARG A 125 -10.04 6.00 -5.44
N TYR A 126 -9.04 5.54 -6.18
CA TYR A 126 -9.07 4.32 -6.99
C TYR A 126 -7.91 3.46 -6.55
N GLU A 127 -8.15 2.18 -6.39
CA GLU A 127 -7.13 1.21 -5.99
C GLU A 127 -7.31 -0.06 -6.80
N LEU A 128 -6.20 -0.62 -7.28
CA LEU A 128 -6.12 -1.88 -8.00
C LEU A 128 -5.04 -2.73 -7.38
N GLU A 129 -5.33 -4.00 -7.23
CA GLU A 129 -4.44 -4.95 -6.60
C GLU A 129 -4.30 -6.22 -7.44
N TYR A 130 -3.08 -6.73 -7.51
CA TYR A 130 -2.70 -7.95 -8.23
C TYR A 130 -1.74 -8.77 -7.39
N ASP A 131 -1.79 -10.08 -7.53
CA ASP A 131 -0.74 -10.97 -7.04
C ASP A 131 0.47 -11.00 -7.99
N TYR A 132 1.53 -11.71 -7.62
CA TYR A 132 2.71 -11.88 -8.47
C TYR A 132 2.48 -12.80 -9.67
N SER A 133 1.41 -13.58 -9.69
CA SER A 133 0.95 -14.34 -10.86
C SER A 133 0.16 -13.47 -11.84
N ASN A 134 0.04 -12.17 -11.56
CA ASN A 134 -0.75 -11.18 -12.27
C ASN A 134 -2.26 -11.48 -12.29
N ASN A 135 -2.73 -12.27 -11.32
CA ASN A 135 -4.15 -12.39 -11.09
C ASN A 135 -4.65 -11.12 -10.40
N TYR A 136 -5.74 -10.60 -10.90
CA TYR A 136 -6.43 -9.52 -10.27
C TYR A 136 -7.06 -10.00 -8.95
N THR A 137 -6.72 -9.35 -7.83
CA THR A 137 -7.17 -9.77 -6.51
C THR A 137 -8.24 -8.86 -5.93
N ASP A 138 -8.10 -7.54 -6.13
CA ASP A 138 -9.06 -6.57 -5.59
C ASP A 138 -9.05 -5.24 -6.34
N SER A 139 -10.17 -4.50 -6.26
CA SER A 139 -10.24 -3.09 -6.63
C SER A 139 -11.19 -2.34 -5.74
N LYS A 140 -10.84 -1.08 -5.50
CA LYS A 140 -11.62 -0.20 -4.66
C LYS A 140 -11.82 1.16 -5.35
N ILE A 141 -13.07 1.65 -5.34
CA ILE A 141 -13.41 3.00 -5.79
C ILE A 141 -14.13 3.69 -4.64
N GLU A 142 -13.58 4.78 -4.17
CA GLU A 142 -14.16 5.58 -3.10
C GLU A 142 -14.38 7.02 -3.57
N GLY A 143 -15.52 7.59 -3.23
CA GLY A 143 -15.80 9.00 -3.44
C GLY A 143 -16.30 9.65 -2.16
N TYR A 144 -15.77 10.82 -1.83
CA TYR A 144 -16.14 11.57 -0.64
C TYR A 144 -16.55 12.99 -1.01
N PHE A 145 -17.70 13.40 -0.49
CA PHE A 145 -18.14 14.77 -0.55
C PHE A 145 -18.33 15.30 0.88
N THR A 146 -17.68 16.42 1.17
CA THR A 146 -17.80 17.04 2.49
C THR A 146 -18.11 18.52 2.33
N SER A 147 -19.15 18.99 2.99
CA SER A 147 -19.44 20.41 3.16
C SER A 147 -19.37 20.79 4.64
N ALA A 148 -18.73 21.91 4.96
CA ALA A 148 -18.68 22.45 6.31
C ALA A 148 -19.38 23.81 6.37
N SER A 149 -20.33 23.96 7.29
CA SER A 149 -21.07 25.21 7.53
C SER A 149 -20.59 25.95 8.79
N VAL A 150 -21.07 27.17 8.98
CA VAL A 150 -20.78 28.00 10.17
C VAL A 150 -21.33 27.40 11.46
N LEU A 151 -22.32 26.54 11.39
CA LEU A 151 -23.03 25.92 12.53
C LEU A 151 -22.42 24.59 12.98
N ASP A 152 -21.13 24.33 12.67
CA ASP A 152 -20.40 23.10 13.06
C ASP A 152 -21.05 21.79 12.60
N SER A 153 -22.03 21.81 11.72
CA SER A 153 -22.60 20.62 11.11
C SER A 153 -21.78 20.24 9.87
N THR A 154 -21.05 19.13 9.98
CA THR A 154 -20.37 18.51 8.84
C THR A 154 -21.33 17.49 8.22
N PHE A 155 -21.79 17.75 7.00
CA PHE A 155 -22.49 16.73 6.22
C PHE A 155 -21.46 15.90 5.47
N LEU A 156 -21.32 14.64 5.87
CA LEU A 156 -20.44 13.68 5.24
C LEU A 156 -21.29 12.76 4.35
N TYR A 157 -21.13 12.86 3.03
CA TYR A 157 -21.67 11.88 2.12
C TYR A 157 -20.53 11.00 1.62
N ASN A 158 -20.53 9.73 2.03
CA ASN A 158 -19.57 8.74 1.57
C ASN A 158 -20.23 7.84 0.55
N TYR A 159 -19.63 7.71 -0.62
CA TYR A 159 -19.97 6.69 -1.59
C TYR A 159 -18.78 5.74 -1.71
N GLU A 160 -18.96 4.50 -1.29
CA GLU A 160 -17.97 3.44 -1.39
C GLU A 160 -18.48 2.40 -2.38
N TYR A 161 -17.70 2.09 -3.39
CA TYR A 161 -17.97 1.03 -4.34
C TYR A 161 -16.81 0.06 -4.36
N ASN A 162 -17.03 -1.14 -3.83
CA ASN A 162 -16.08 -2.24 -3.85
C ASN A 162 -16.47 -3.20 -4.96
N PHE A 163 -15.57 -3.44 -5.90
CA PHE A 163 -15.76 -4.41 -6.96
C PHE A 163 -14.86 -5.61 -6.68
N LEU A 164 -15.44 -6.67 -6.12
CA LEU A 164 -14.80 -7.98 -6.03
C LEU A 164 -15.08 -8.73 -7.34
N ASN A 165 -14.07 -8.92 -8.16
CA ASN A 165 -14.13 -9.82 -9.28
C ASN A 165 -13.59 -11.18 -8.83
N SER A 166 -14.47 -12.02 -8.32
CA SER A 166 -14.20 -13.46 -8.19
C SER A 166 -14.39 -14.10 -9.55
N TYR A 167 -13.34 -14.26 -10.33
CA TYR A 167 -13.32 -15.24 -11.40
C TYR A 167 -12.83 -16.56 -10.83
N LEU A 168 -13.76 -17.51 -10.73
CA LEU A 168 -13.49 -18.92 -10.56
C LEU A 168 -12.87 -19.51 -11.84
#